data_3a03dffbeeea5c6ebf1b1533dcbab5ef
#
_entry.id   3a03dffbeeea5c6ebf1b1533dcbab5ef
#
_cell.length_a   1.000
_cell.length_b   1.000
_cell.length_c   1.000
_cell.angle_alpha   90.00
_cell.angle_beta   90.00
_cell.angle_gamma   90.00
#
_symmetry.space_group_name_H-M   'P 1'
#
loop_
_entity.id
_entity.type
_entity.pdbx_description
1 polymer ?
#
loop_
_entity_poly.entity_id
_entity_poly.type
_entity_poly.pdbx_seq_one_letter_code
_entity_poly.pdbx_strand_id
1 'polypeptide(L)'
;MFGHKEYAKQIKADSNGLPVVFYNSYKRASIYSWYTEEYAHSYNTADSRKNQFNFWFRDSIIYNEDVYFVGMHFESEPAIKYGTSDYGVVKKYAPSDKIKVHMIDVTYEGDSIKAMVEIENPYKVSLQYPQTYHLSIYYFSDLMNDAERQGFSYESFKVNANSRLTKEFNWVKPKNLDEKISFGMATSHNDWPDGPLM
;
A
#
# COMPACT_ATOMS: atom_id res chain seq x y z
N MET A 1 16.87 1.42 -27.05
CA MET A 1 15.81 1.68 -26.07
C MET A 1 14.74 2.55 -26.74
N PHE A 2 13.99 1.93 -27.63
CA PHE A 2 12.98 2.64 -28.41
C PHE A 2 11.67 2.75 -27.63
N GLY A 3 11.03 3.90 -27.67
CA GLY A 3 9.68 4.13 -27.14
C GLY A 3 9.58 4.68 -25.71
N HIS A 4 10.64 4.77 -24.93
CA HIS A 4 10.53 5.28 -23.55
C HIS A 4 10.20 6.77 -23.46
N LYS A 5 10.73 7.56 -24.37
CA LYS A 5 10.47 9.00 -24.44
C LYS A 5 9.03 9.28 -24.87
N GLU A 6 8.56 8.57 -25.88
CA GLU A 6 7.20 8.67 -26.39
C GLU A 6 6.19 8.22 -25.34
N TYR A 7 6.48 7.10 -24.68
CA TYR A 7 5.69 6.59 -23.55
C TYR A 7 5.57 7.61 -22.41
N ALA A 8 6.70 8.19 -21.97
CA ALA A 8 6.69 9.19 -20.90
C ALA A 8 5.89 10.44 -21.27
N LYS A 9 6.05 10.91 -22.52
CA LYS A 9 5.28 12.06 -23.03
C LYS A 9 3.79 11.78 -23.13
N GLN A 10 3.42 10.55 -23.52
CA GLN A 10 2.02 10.16 -23.58
C GLN A 10 1.39 10.16 -22.19
N ILE A 11 2.04 9.54 -21.19
CA ILE A 11 1.56 9.55 -19.80
C ILE A 11 1.43 10.99 -19.29
N LYS A 12 2.40 11.87 -19.61
CA LYS A 12 2.32 13.28 -19.22
C LYS A 12 1.10 13.97 -19.84
N ALA A 13 0.79 13.69 -21.11
CA ALA A 13 -0.37 14.24 -21.76
C ALA A 13 -1.67 13.69 -21.14
N ASP A 14 -1.74 12.39 -20.91
CA ASP A 14 -2.94 11.71 -20.40
C ASP A 14 -3.21 12.05 -18.91
N SER A 15 -2.16 12.30 -18.12
CA SER A 15 -2.30 12.71 -16.72
C SER A 15 -2.96 14.07 -16.55
N ASN A 16 -3.00 14.88 -17.60
CA ASN A 16 -3.61 16.22 -17.61
C ASN A 16 -3.16 17.10 -16.41
N GLY A 17 -1.87 17.03 -16.09
CA GLY A 17 -1.25 17.79 -14.98
C GLY A 17 -1.42 17.19 -13.59
N LEU A 18 -2.07 16.04 -13.47
CA LEU A 18 -2.10 15.32 -12.19
C LEU A 18 -0.74 14.70 -11.87
N PRO A 19 -0.35 14.63 -10.59
CA PRO A 19 0.83 13.87 -10.17
C PRO A 19 0.75 12.42 -10.64
N VAL A 20 1.87 11.89 -11.16
CA VAL A 20 1.92 10.53 -11.71
C VAL A 20 2.50 9.56 -10.69
N VAL A 21 1.79 8.45 -10.45
CA VAL A 21 2.20 7.37 -9.55
C VAL A 21 2.32 6.07 -10.33
N PHE A 22 3.47 5.41 -10.26
CA PHE A 22 3.69 4.10 -10.88
C PHE A 22 3.55 2.98 -9.86
N TYR A 23 2.79 1.95 -10.19
CA TYR A 23 2.64 0.76 -9.37
C TYR A 23 3.81 -0.20 -9.56
N ASN A 24 4.50 -0.53 -8.47
CA ASN A 24 5.62 -1.49 -8.44
C ASN A 24 6.70 -1.25 -9.51
N SER A 25 6.93 0.01 -9.92
CA SER A 25 7.84 0.28 -11.02
C SER A 25 8.68 1.54 -10.86
N TYR A 26 9.69 1.47 -9.97
CA TYR A 26 10.68 2.53 -9.84
C TYR A 26 11.38 2.87 -11.17
N LYS A 27 11.57 1.86 -12.02
CA LYS A 27 12.20 2.05 -13.35
C LYS A 27 11.34 2.97 -14.22
N ARG A 28 10.02 2.73 -14.29
CA ARG A 28 9.11 3.56 -15.10
C ARG A 28 8.98 4.96 -14.51
N ALA A 29 8.90 5.08 -13.19
CA ALA A 29 8.90 6.37 -12.50
C ALA A 29 10.15 7.20 -12.80
N SER A 30 11.35 6.57 -12.75
CA SER A 30 12.62 7.24 -13.09
C SER A 30 12.69 7.64 -14.56
N ILE A 31 12.24 6.77 -15.47
CA ILE A 31 12.20 7.05 -16.92
C ILE A 31 11.25 8.24 -17.22
N TYR A 32 10.06 8.21 -16.60
CA TYR A 32 9.11 9.31 -16.75
C TYR A 32 9.74 10.63 -16.28
N SER A 33 10.26 10.65 -15.06
CA SER A 33 10.88 11.87 -14.48
C SER A 33 12.03 12.39 -15.36
N TRP A 34 12.83 11.50 -15.94
CA TRP A 34 13.94 11.87 -16.82
C TRP A 34 13.47 12.56 -18.11
N TYR A 35 12.43 12.03 -18.76
CA TYR A 35 12.01 12.55 -20.07
C TYR A 35 11.01 13.70 -19.99
N THR A 36 10.32 13.86 -18.87
CA THR A 36 9.29 14.90 -18.69
C THR A 36 9.75 16.06 -17.82
N GLU A 37 10.90 15.89 -17.13
CA GLU A 37 11.40 16.82 -16.11
C GLU A 37 10.45 17.02 -14.92
N GLU A 38 9.46 16.13 -14.79
CA GLU A 38 8.50 16.10 -13.69
C GLU A 38 8.79 14.93 -12.75
N TYR A 39 8.57 15.13 -11.45
CA TYR A 39 8.73 14.05 -10.50
C TYR A 39 7.54 13.09 -10.57
N ALA A 40 7.83 11.80 -10.76
CA ALA A 40 6.86 10.75 -10.58
C ALA A 40 7.10 10.00 -9.27
N HIS A 41 6.03 9.45 -8.72
CA HIS A 41 6.06 8.62 -7.51
C HIS A 41 6.06 7.14 -7.90
N SER A 42 6.54 6.26 -7.01
CA SER A 42 6.42 4.82 -7.16
C SER A 42 5.79 4.24 -5.89
N TYR A 43 4.58 3.72 -6.02
CA TYR A 43 3.92 2.95 -4.98
C TYR A 43 4.39 1.50 -5.05
N ASN A 44 5.04 1.01 -3.99
CA ASN A 44 5.60 -0.33 -3.96
C ASN A 44 4.88 -1.18 -2.90
N THR A 45 4.32 -2.30 -3.34
CA THR A 45 3.70 -3.29 -2.44
C THR A 45 4.75 -4.06 -1.64
N ALA A 46 4.28 -4.85 -0.68
CA ALA A 46 5.09 -5.63 0.25
C ALA A 46 6.07 -6.58 -0.43
N ASP A 47 5.59 -7.24 -1.47
CA ASP A 47 6.32 -8.21 -2.29
C ASP A 47 7.27 -7.58 -3.30
N SER A 48 7.20 -6.27 -3.48
CA SER A 48 8.05 -5.52 -4.38
C SER A 48 9.45 -5.29 -3.79
N ARG A 49 10.46 -5.35 -4.66
CA ARG A 49 11.83 -5.03 -4.26
C ARG A 49 11.92 -3.60 -3.75
N LYS A 50 12.40 -3.42 -2.51
CA LYS A 50 12.70 -2.10 -1.94
C LYS A 50 13.70 -1.33 -2.80
N ASN A 51 13.44 -0.05 -3.02
CA ASN A 51 14.26 0.86 -3.81
C ASN A 51 14.22 2.28 -3.21
N GLN A 52 14.87 3.23 -3.84
CA GLN A 52 14.99 4.60 -3.32
C GLN A 52 13.64 5.29 -3.05
N PHE A 53 12.59 4.98 -3.81
CA PHE A 53 11.26 5.58 -3.60
C PHE A 53 10.66 5.16 -2.26
N ASN A 54 10.99 3.98 -1.73
CA ASN A 54 10.55 3.55 -0.39
C ASN A 54 11.17 4.40 0.74
N PHE A 55 12.31 5.03 0.49
CA PHE A 55 13.02 5.86 1.47
C PHE A 55 12.74 7.36 1.29
N TRP A 56 12.20 7.77 0.16
CA TRP A 56 11.84 9.17 -0.10
C TRP A 56 10.39 9.43 0.29
N PHE A 57 10.20 10.25 1.33
CA PHE A 57 8.87 10.60 1.85
C PHE A 57 8.18 11.73 1.05
N ARG A 58 8.36 11.76 -0.26
CA ARG A 58 7.73 12.77 -1.12
C ARG A 58 6.24 12.53 -1.37
N ASP A 59 5.74 11.32 -1.10
CA ASP A 59 4.32 10.97 -1.26
C ASP A 59 3.39 11.81 -0.37
N SER A 60 3.93 12.37 0.73
CA SER A 60 3.17 13.27 1.58
C SER A 60 2.77 14.58 0.87
N ILE A 61 3.41 14.93 -0.25
CA ILE A 61 3.09 16.12 -1.04
C ILE A 61 1.79 15.90 -1.83
N ILE A 62 1.55 14.66 -2.26
CA ILE A 62 0.37 14.27 -3.06
C ILE A 62 -0.71 13.58 -2.22
N TYR A 63 -0.55 13.55 -0.90
CA TYR A 63 -1.56 12.98 -0.01
C TYR A 63 -2.88 13.76 -0.10
N ASN A 64 -3.98 13.02 -0.29
CA ASN A 64 -5.33 13.54 -0.48
C ASN A 64 -5.53 14.38 -1.77
N GLU A 65 -4.55 14.32 -2.69
CA GLU A 65 -4.68 14.87 -4.04
C GLU A 65 -5.22 13.80 -5.00
N ASP A 66 -5.80 14.22 -6.10
CA ASP A 66 -6.08 13.31 -7.21
C ASP A 66 -4.77 13.01 -7.94
N VAL A 67 -4.53 11.75 -8.28
CA VAL A 67 -3.31 11.32 -8.96
C VAL A 67 -3.63 10.48 -10.20
N TYR A 68 -2.74 10.51 -11.19
CA TYR A 68 -2.78 9.62 -12.33
C TYR A 68 -1.94 8.37 -12.05
N PHE A 69 -2.63 7.24 -11.90
CA PHE A 69 -2.01 5.98 -11.49
C PHE A 69 -1.74 5.07 -12.69
N VAL A 70 -0.55 4.49 -12.75
CA VAL A 70 -0.05 3.71 -13.89
C VAL A 70 0.36 2.31 -13.46
N GLY A 71 -0.25 1.30 -14.07
CA GLY A 71 0.15 -0.11 -13.92
C GLY A 71 -0.68 -0.92 -12.93
N MET A 72 -1.83 -0.41 -12.49
CA MET A 72 -2.77 -1.13 -11.63
C MET A 72 -4.02 -1.52 -12.44
N HIS A 73 -4.63 -2.67 -12.15
CA HIS A 73 -5.93 -3.05 -12.69
C HIS A 73 -7.04 -2.26 -11.98
N PHE A 74 -7.79 -1.48 -12.74
CA PHE A 74 -8.99 -0.78 -12.26
C PHE A 74 -10.23 -1.53 -12.73
N GLU A 75 -11.04 -2.03 -11.80
CA GLU A 75 -12.27 -2.78 -12.12
C GLU A 75 -13.45 -1.90 -12.53
N SER A 76 -13.42 -0.59 -12.23
CA SER A 76 -14.61 0.26 -12.21
C SER A 76 -14.69 1.40 -13.23
N GLU A 77 -13.65 1.66 -14.04
CA GLU A 77 -13.69 2.71 -15.07
C GLU A 77 -13.01 2.24 -16.37
N PRO A 78 -13.34 2.81 -17.55
CA PRO A 78 -12.68 2.42 -18.77
C PRO A 78 -11.19 2.79 -18.69
N ALA A 79 -10.40 1.86 -18.21
CA ALA A 79 -8.96 1.99 -18.20
C ALA A 79 -8.47 2.08 -19.65
N ILE A 80 -7.78 3.15 -19.99
CA ILE A 80 -7.11 3.26 -21.28
C ILE A 80 -5.94 2.27 -21.25
N LYS A 81 -5.98 1.26 -22.12
CA LYS A 81 -4.93 0.25 -22.21
C LYS A 81 -3.85 0.71 -23.16
N TYR A 82 -2.64 0.90 -22.65
CA TYR A 82 -1.43 1.04 -23.46
C TYR A 82 -0.56 -0.21 -23.26
N GLY A 83 -0.59 -1.13 -24.18
CA GLY A 83 0.06 -2.41 -24.06
C GLY A 83 -0.58 -3.27 -22.96
N THR A 84 0.20 -3.67 -21.95
CA THR A 84 -0.25 -4.48 -20.80
C THR A 84 -0.48 -3.69 -19.52
N SER A 85 -0.43 -2.35 -19.56
CA SER A 85 -0.54 -1.51 -18.38
C SER A 85 -1.86 -0.75 -18.39
N ASP A 86 -2.58 -0.82 -17.29
CA ASP A 86 -3.79 -0.05 -17.07
C ASP A 86 -3.44 1.31 -16.43
N TYR A 87 -4.24 2.32 -16.70
CA TYR A 87 -4.08 3.69 -16.21
C TYR A 87 -5.42 4.21 -15.69
N GLY A 88 -5.38 5.06 -14.69
CA GLY A 88 -6.59 5.68 -14.21
C GLY A 88 -6.33 6.83 -13.25
N VAL A 89 -7.37 7.62 -12.99
CA VAL A 89 -7.34 8.65 -11.96
C VAL A 89 -7.78 8.05 -10.64
N VAL A 90 -6.91 8.15 -9.65
CA VAL A 90 -7.22 7.81 -8.27
C VAL A 90 -7.48 9.09 -7.51
N LYS A 91 -8.68 9.21 -6.96
CA LYS A 91 -9.08 10.37 -6.17
C LYS A 91 -8.64 10.24 -4.72
N LYS A 92 -8.21 11.37 -4.14
CA LYS A 92 -7.82 11.45 -2.72
C LYS A 92 -6.78 10.41 -2.34
N TYR A 93 -5.69 10.39 -3.09
CA TYR A 93 -4.59 9.44 -2.90
C TYR A 93 -4.10 9.37 -1.45
N ALA A 94 -4.05 8.16 -0.92
CA ALA A 94 -3.63 7.90 0.45
C ALA A 94 -2.72 6.66 0.50
N PRO A 95 -1.40 6.84 0.27
CA PRO A 95 -0.46 5.72 0.22
C PRO A 95 -0.33 5.02 1.57
N SER A 96 -0.16 3.71 1.54
CA SER A 96 0.08 2.88 2.73
C SER A 96 1.44 2.17 2.72
N ASP A 97 2.18 2.27 1.62
CA ASP A 97 3.42 1.52 1.35
C ASP A 97 4.60 1.82 2.31
N LYS A 98 4.52 2.89 3.09
CA LYS A 98 5.54 3.26 4.08
C LYS A 98 5.06 3.16 5.54
N ILE A 99 3.80 2.85 5.75
CA ILE A 99 3.26 2.59 7.10
C ILE A 99 3.83 1.25 7.56
N LYS A 100 4.40 1.23 8.77
CA LYS A 100 4.92 0.00 9.34
C LYS A 100 3.99 -0.49 10.44
N VAL A 101 3.74 -1.79 10.45
CA VAL A 101 2.93 -2.47 11.45
C VAL A 101 3.78 -3.56 12.07
N HIS A 102 4.09 -3.45 13.36
CA HIS A 102 4.93 -4.40 14.08
C HIS A 102 4.12 -5.07 15.20
N MET A 103 4.09 -6.39 15.21
CA MET A 103 3.59 -7.14 16.36
C MET A 103 4.68 -7.22 17.42
N ILE A 104 4.42 -6.61 18.58
CA ILE A 104 5.38 -6.54 19.69
C ILE A 104 5.24 -7.78 20.58
N ASP A 105 4.01 -8.19 20.83
CA ASP A 105 3.68 -9.33 21.69
C ASP A 105 2.43 -10.02 21.18
N VAL A 106 2.38 -11.36 21.33
CA VAL A 106 1.25 -12.18 20.87
C VAL A 106 0.97 -13.24 21.91
N THR A 107 -0.29 -13.32 22.34
CA THR A 107 -0.77 -14.35 23.26
C THR A 107 -1.94 -15.11 22.66
N TYR A 108 -2.08 -16.38 23.00
CA TYR A 108 -3.12 -17.27 22.51
C TYR A 108 -4.01 -17.68 23.68
N GLU A 109 -5.31 -17.48 23.54
CA GLU A 109 -6.33 -17.88 24.52
C GLU A 109 -7.39 -18.74 23.78
N GLY A 110 -7.15 -20.05 23.69
CA GLY A 110 -7.94 -20.96 22.84
C GLY A 110 -7.86 -20.57 21.37
N ASP A 111 -9.01 -20.30 20.75
CA ASP A 111 -9.08 -19.82 19.35
C ASP A 111 -8.88 -18.31 19.22
N SER A 112 -8.77 -17.58 20.32
CA SER A 112 -8.57 -16.13 20.32
C SER A 112 -7.08 -15.80 20.32
N ILE A 113 -6.71 -14.84 19.47
CA ILE A 113 -5.36 -14.30 19.39
C ILE A 113 -5.41 -12.84 19.82
N LYS A 114 -4.56 -12.51 20.78
CA LYS A 114 -4.41 -11.16 21.31
C LYS A 114 -3.02 -10.67 21.00
N ALA A 115 -2.91 -9.52 20.34
CA ALA A 115 -1.62 -8.97 19.96
C ALA A 115 -1.49 -7.51 20.35
N MET A 116 -0.31 -7.16 20.87
CA MET A 116 0.13 -5.79 21.01
C MET A 116 0.83 -5.36 19.73
N VAL A 117 0.30 -4.35 19.06
CA VAL A 117 0.76 -3.91 17.75
C VAL A 117 1.19 -2.46 17.81
N GLU A 118 2.39 -2.17 17.29
CA GLU A 118 2.86 -0.82 17.03
C GLU A 118 2.63 -0.46 15.56
N ILE A 119 1.98 0.68 15.33
CA ILE A 119 1.78 1.26 14.00
C ILE A 119 2.61 2.53 13.90
N GLU A 120 3.60 2.55 13.00
CA GLU A 120 4.44 3.70 12.72
C GLU A 120 3.90 4.45 11.50
N ASN A 121 3.51 5.70 11.71
CA ASN A 121 3.11 6.62 10.65
C ASN A 121 4.28 7.53 10.28
N PRO A 122 4.95 7.31 9.15
CA PRO A 122 6.03 8.18 8.69
C PRO A 122 5.55 9.42 7.93
N TYR A 123 4.25 9.51 7.63
CA TYR A 123 3.70 10.62 6.85
C TYR A 123 3.48 11.87 7.71
N LYS A 124 3.49 13.04 7.06
CA LYS A 124 3.19 14.34 7.68
C LYS A 124 1.69 14.58 7.91
N VAL A 125 0.87 13.58 7.67
CA VAL A 125 -0.58 13.59 7.86
C VAL A 125 -0.99 12.50 8.81
N SER A 126 -2.12 12.68 9.49
CA SER A 126 -2.63 11.65 10.40
C SER A 126 -3.37 10.57 9.63
N LEU A 127 -3.24 9.32 10.08
CA LEU A 127 -3.94 8.17 9.51
C LEU A 127 -5.18 7.86 10.33
N GLN A 128 -6.31 7.66 9.67
CA GLN A 128 -7.59 7.35 10.32
C GLN A 128 -7.98 5.91 10.03
N TYR A 129 -8.15 5.10 11.08
CA TYR A 129 -8.59 3.70 11.03
C TYR A 129 -9.99 3.55 11.65
N PRO A 130 -10.90 2.73 11.11
CA PRO A 130 -10.84 2.01 9.84
C PRO A 130 -11.39 2.80 8.64
N GLN A 131 -11.51 4.13 8.70
CA GLN A 131 -12.18 4.92 7.66
C GLN A 131 -11.36 5.03 6.37
N THR A 132 -10.11 5.46 6.47
CA THR A 132 -9.23 5.66 5.31
C THR A 132 -8.27 4.48 5.14
N TYR A 133 -7.85 3.91 6.26
CA TYR A 133 -6.92 2.78 6.30
C TYR A 133 -7.56 1.61 7.03
N HIS A 134 -7.20 0.39 6.62
CA HIS A 134 -7.64 -0.84 7.26
C HIS A 134 -6.44 -1.65 7.71
N LEU A 135 -6.60 -2.38 8.80
CA LEU A 135 -5.69 -3.44 9.22
C LEU A 135 -6.26 -4.78 8.77
N SER A 136 -5.40 -5.60 8.19
CA SER A 136 -5.70 -6.97 7.81
C SER A 136 -4.69 -7.92 8.40
N ILE A 137 -5.12 -9.15 8.67
CA ILE A 137 -4.28 -10.23 9.12
C ILE A 137 -4.01 -11.14 7.92
N TYR A 138 -2.76 -11.54 7.78
CA TYR A 138 -2.32 -12.49 6.77
C TYR A 138 -1.85 -13.75 7.45
N TYR A 139 -2.36 -14.88 7.04
CA TYR A 139 -1.94 -16.19 7.46
C TYR A 139 -1.06 -16.81 6.38
N PHE A 140 0.12 -17.30 6.77
CA PHE A 140 1.08 -17.90 5.87
C PHE A 140 1.15 -19.40 6.14
N SER A 141 0.90 -20.23 5.13
CA SER A 141 1.23 -21.66 5.16
C SER A 141 2.73 -21.84 4.96
N ASP A 142 3.27 -22.99 5.40
CA ASP A 142 4.70 -23.35 5.22
C ASP A 142 5.16 -23.36 3.74
N LEU A 143 4.24 -23.31 2.78
CA LEU A 143 4.53 -23.33 1.35
C LEU A 143 4.69 -21.94 0.73
N MET A 144 4.68 -20.88 1.49
CA MET A 144 4.99 -19.48 1.09
C MET A 144 4.21 -18.88 -0.09
N ASN A 145 3.32 -19.60 -0.73
CA ASN A 145 2.70 -19.15 -1.98
C ASN A 145 1.27 -18.62 -1.84
N ASP A 146 0.59 -18.92 -0.73
CA ASP A 146 -0.80 -18.48 -0.52
C ASP A 146 -0.96 -17.90 0.88
N ALA A 147 -0.87 -16.57 0.97
CA ALA A 147 -1.27 -15.85 2.17
C ALA A 147 -2.77 -15.61 2.14
N GLU A 148 -3.50 -16.21 3.08
CA GLU A 148 -4.91 -15.89 3.27
C GLU A 148 -5.06 -14.58 4.04
N ARG A 149 -5.81 -13.64 3.47
CA ARG A 149 -6.14 -12.36 4.09
C ARG A 149 -7.43 -12.46 4.88
N GLN A 150 -7.41 -11.97 6.11
CA GLN A 150 -8.59 -11.84 6.95
C GLN A 150 -8.74 -10.41 7.45
N GLY A 151 -9.91 -9.81 7.23
CA GLY A 151 -10.33 -8.61 7.94
C GLY A 151 -10.83 -8.96 9.35
N PHE A 152 -10.70 -8.03 10.28
CA PHE A 152 -11.24 -8.15 11.64
C PHE A 152 -11.82 -6.82 12.12
N SER A 153 -12.70 -6.88 13.11
CA SER A 153 -13.34 -5.69 13.67
C SER A 153 -12.50 -5.09 14.79
N TYR A 154 -12.37 -3.77 14.79
CA TYR A 154 -11.71 -3.01 15.85
C TYR A 154 -12.31 -1.60 15.96
N GLU A 155 -12.14 -0.99 17.12
CA GLU A 155 -12.58 0.38 17.35
C GLU A 155 -11.77 1.38 16.52
N SER A 156 -12.44 2.46 16.10
CA SER A 156 -11.76 3.52 15.36
C SER A 156 -10.66 4.18 16.19
N PHE A 157 -9.55 4.48 15.53
CA PHE A 157 -8.42 5.19 16.14
C PHE A 157 -7.66 6.02 15.09
N LYS A 158 -6.80 6.89 15.59
CA LYS A 158 -5.99 7.78 14.77
C LYS A 158 -4.52 7.61 15.14
N VAL A 159 -3.67 7.51 14.12
CA VAL A 159 -2.22 7.60 14.28
C VAL A 159 -1.77 8.97 13.80
N ASN A 160 -1.22 9.78 14.70
CA ASN A 160 -0.81 11.15 14.36
C ASN A 160 0.33 11.16 13.34
N ALA A 161 0.53 12.32 12.69
CA ALA A 161 1.63 12.54 11.77
C ALA A 161 3.00 12.29 12.44
N ASN A 162 3.91 11.64 11.73
CA ASN A 162 5.28 11.32 12.19
C ASN A 162 5.32 10.72 13.61
N SER A 163 4.39 9.80 13.91
CA SER A 163 4.26 9.22 15.24
C SER A 163 4.10 7.70 15.20
N ARG A 164 4.18 7.08 16.37
CA ARG A 164 3.87 5.68 16.60
C ARG A 164 2.68 5.59 17.55
N LEU A 165 1.88 4.57 17.35
CA LEU A 165 0.79 4.20 18.25
C LEU A 165 0.91 2.73 18.57
N THR A 166 0.94 2.38 19.85
CA THR A 166 0.82 1.00 20.31
C THR A 166 -0.62 0.74 20.70
N LYS A 167 -1.22 -0.31 20.18
CA LYS A 167 -2.60 -0.70 20.48
C LYS A 167 -2.72 -2.21 20.57
N GLU A 168 -3.60 -2.66 21.47
CA GLU A 168 -3.98 -4.05 21.59
C GLU A 168 -5.12 -4.37 20.63
N PHE A 169 -5.01 -5.50 19.93
CA PHE A 169 -6.03 -6.06 19.06
C PHE A 169 -6.33 -7.49 19.45
N ASN A 170 -7.58 -7.89 19.23
CA ASN A 170 -8.04 -9.24 19.51
C ASN A 170 -8.87 -9.75 18.32
N TRP A 171 -8.63 -10.98 17.87
CA TRP A 171 -9.36 -11.61 16.79
C TRP A 171 -9.40 -13.14 16.96
N VAL A 172 -10.29 -13.79 16.23
CA VAL A 172 -10.46 -15.23 16.25
C VAL A 172 -9.70 -15.86 15.09
N LYS A 173 -8.89 -16.87 15.37
CA LYS A 173 -8.20 -17.66 14.36
C LYS A 173 -9.21 -18.43 13.51
N PRO A 174 -9.11 -18.42 12.16
CA PRO A 174 -9.95 -19.26 11.31
C PRO A 174 -9.80 -20.74 11.65
N LYS A 175 -10.94 -21.45 11.74
CA LYS A 175 -10.97 -22.87 12.16
C LYS A 175 -10.25 -23.84 11.22
N ASN A 176 -10.00 -23.44 9.98
CA ASN A 176 -9.43 -24.29 8.93
C ASN A 176 -7.90 -24.16 8.80
N LEU A 177 -7.28 -23.40 9.68
CA LEU A 177 -5.85 -23.14 9.60
C LEU A 177 -5.09 -24.05 10.58
N ASP A 178 -4.06 -24.76 10.08
CA ASP A 178 -3.20 -25.62 10.87
C ASP A 178 -2.46 -24.90 12.00
N GLU A 179 -2.09 -25.60 13.07
CA GLU A 179 -1.42 -25.04 14.25
C GLU A 179 -0.04 -24.42 13.97
N LYS A 180 0.56 -24.73 12.82
CA LYS A 180 1.91 -24.29 12.42
C LYS A 180 1.92 -23.02 11.54
N ILE A 181 0.81 -22.33 11.43
CA ILE A 181 0.72 -21.18 10.54
C ILE A 181 1.27 -19.93 11.21
N SER A 182 2.22 -19.28 10.55
CA SER A 182 2.65 -17.92 10.86
C SER A 182 1.60 -16.92 10.41
N PHE A 183 1.49 -15.80 11.11
CA PHE A 183 0.62 -14.71 10.65
C PHE A 183 1.33 -13.36 10.79
N GLY A 184 0.86 -12.39 10.04
CA GLY A 184 1.34 -11.02 10.05
C GLY A 184 0.19 -10.04 9.92
N MET A 185 0.46 -8.77 10.18
CA MET A 185 -0.51 -7.70 9.97
C MET A 185 0.01 -6.73 8.92
N ALA A 186 -0.91 -6.23 8.10
CA ALA A 186 -0.63 -5.18 7.15
C ALA A 186 -1.70 -4.11 7.17
N THR A 187 -1.36 -2.94 6.67
CA THR A 187 -2.30 -1.85 6.47
C THR A 187 -2.56 -1.64 4.99
N SER A 188 -3.81 -1.39 4.64
CA SER A 188 -4.24 -1.05 3.28
C SER A 188 -5.10 0.20 3.30
N HIS A 189 -5.20 0.86 2.16
CA HIS A 189 -6.25 1.83 1.89
C HIS A 189 -7.46 1.10 1.30
N ASN A 190 -8.69 1.65 1.46
CA ASN A 190 -9.96 1.02 1.06
C ASN A 190 -9.97 0.39 -0.34
N ASP A 191 -9.31 1.03 -1.30
CA ASP A 191 -9.30 0.66 -2.72
C ASP A 191 -7.92 0.22 -3.22
N TRP A 192 -6.98 -0.05 -2.29
CA TRP A 192 -5.57 -0.28 -2.64
C TRP A 192 -5.08 -1.64 -2.15
N PRO A 193 -4.15 -2.25 -2.89
CA PRO A 193 -3.46 -3.41 -2.37
C PRO A 193 -2.72 -3.07 -1.08
N ASP A 194 -2.60 -4.07 -0.22
CA ASP A 194 -2.00 -3.91 1.10
C ASP A 194 -0.57 -3.39 1.01
N GLY A 195 -0.24 -2.52 1.95
CA GLY A 195 1.14 -2.10 2.20
C GLY A 195 2.00 -3.28 2.68
N PRO A 196 3.29 -3.03 2.98
CA PRO A 196 4.22 -4.08 3.31
C PRO A 196 3.78 -4.90 4.53
N LEU A 197 3.82 -6.22 4.34
CA LEU A 197 3.76 -7.20 5.42
C LEU A 197 5.07 -7.12 6.21
N MET A 198 5.01 -7.07 7.53
CA MET A 198 6.17 -7.15 8.41
C MET A 198 5.91 -8.14 9.53
#